data_1f9ace76ee8567be028b9d7991d63c6d
#
_entry.id   1f9ace76ee8567be028b9d7991d63c6d
#
_cell.length_a   1.000
_cell.length_b   1.000
_cell.length_c   1.000
_cell.angle_alpha   90.00
_cell.angle_beta   90.00
_cell.angle_gamma   90.00
#
_symmetry.space_group_name_H-M   'P 1'
#
loop_
_entity.id
_entity.type
_entity.pdbx_description
1 polymer ?
#
loop_
_entity_poly.entity_id
_entity_poly.type
_entity_poly.pdbx_seq_one_letter_code
_entity_poly.pdbx_strand_id
1 'polypeptide(L)'
;EVDEDRPTILWLHDMFNDPESQHLSDEESRKRFDKIICVSNFQKTQYELAYGLKPSETCILRNAIEPFPVVKKDTDVIRLIYHTTPHRGLEILIPVFEELCNHYDNIELDVFSSFAIYGWDQRDADYEHLFERCRQHPKINYHGYQPNHIVREALQKAHIFAFPSIWPETSCIAAMEAMSAGVAIVHPDYAALPETVSNFGIGYSMHEDPNTHANIFIQVLAAAIEKVGTPEMQNRLEYQKGYADAFYSWDMRLGQWEGLIRGILDTKS
;
A
#
# COMPACT_ATOMS: atom_id res chain seq x y z
N GLU A 1 -19.98 -19.68 -20.16
CA GLU A 1 -19.17 -20.61 -20.95
C GLU A 1 -17.80 -19.95 -21.17
N VAL A 2 -16.73 -20.69 -20.85
CA VAL A 2 -15.35 -20.22 -21.11
C VAL A 2 -15.05 -20.59 -22.55
N ASP A 3 -14.60 -19.62 -23.34
CA ASP A 3 -14.15 -19.84 -24.72
C ASP A 3 -12.76 -20.50 -24.66
N GLU A 4 -12.67 -21.79 -25.03
CA GLU A 4 -11.43 -22.57 -24.93
C GLU A 4 -10.29 -22.01 -25.80
N ASP A 5 -10.63 -21.27 -26.84
CA ASP A 5 -9.64 -20.64 -27.77
C ASP A 5 -9.10 -19.31 -27.23
N ARG A 6 -9.64 -18.78 -26.11
CA ARG A 6 -9.20 -17.53 -25.52
C ARG A 6 -8.46 -17.73 -24.21
N PRO A 7 -7.43 -16.92 -23.92
CA PRO A 7 -6.81 -16.92 -22.61
C PRO A 7 -7.79 -16.55 -21.51
N THR A 8 -7.89 -17.40 -20.50
CA THR A 8 -8.69 -17.14 -19.30
C THR A 8 -7.76 -16.94 -18.12
N ILE A 9 -7.72 -15.73 -17.60
CA ILE A 9 -6.81 -15.31 -16.53
C ILE A 9 -7.62 -14.85 -15.32
N LEU A 10 -7.29 -15.37 -14.14
CA LEU A 10 -7.80 -14.86 -12.87
C LEU A 10 -6.75 -13.95 -12.24
N TRP A 11 -7.09 -12.69 -12.01
CA TRP A 11 -6.21 -11.72 -11.37
C TRP A 11 -6.65 -11.45 -9.93
N LEU A 12 -5.87 -11.95 -8.98
CA LEU A 12 -6.17 -11.90 -7.55
C LEU A 12 -5.65 -10.60 -6.92
N HIS A 13 -6.50 -9.97 -6.12
CA HIS A 13 -6.15 -8.81 -5.31
C HIS A 13 -6.33 -9.05 -3.81
N ASP A 14 -7.22 -9.96 -3.43
CA ASP A 14 -7.58 -10.26 -2.04
C ASP A 14 -6.76 -11.43 -1.47
N MET A 15 -6.85 -11.63 -0.15
CA MET A 15 -6.22 -12.75 0.54
C MET A 15 -7.00 -14.05 0.29
N PHE A 16 -6.34 -15.18 0.47
CA PHE A 16 -6.93 -16.51 0.28
C PHE A 16 -8.17 -16.78 1.14
N ASN A 17 -8.30 -16.12 2.30
CA ASN A 17 -9.45 -16.25 3.19
C ASN A 17 -10.65 -15.37 2.80
N ASP A 18 -10.55 -14.60 1.72
CA ASP A 18 -11.71 -13.93 1.14
C ASP A 18 -12.71 -14.95 0.60
N PRO A 19 -14.03 -14.80 0.89
CA PRO A 19 -15.05 -15.73 0.42
C PRO A 19 -15.06 -15.95 -1.10
N GLU A 20 -14.80 -14.92 -1.89
CA GLU A 20 -14.74 -15.01 -3.36
C GLU A 20 -13.57 -15.86 -3.86
N SER A 21 -12.51 -16.01 -3.05
CA SER A 21 -11.32 -16.79 -3.40
C SER A 21 -11.42 -18.28 -3.02
N GLN A 22 -12.39 -18.67 -2.20
CA GLN A 22 -12.48 -20.04 -1.65
C GLN A 22 -12.65 -21.12 -2.70
N HIS A 23 -13.25 -20.81 -3.86
CA HIS A 23 -13.39 -21.74 -4.96
C HIS A 23 -12.04 -22.27 -5.50
N LEU A 24 -10.93 -21.58 -5.24
CA LEU A 24 -9.59 -22.00 -5.65
C LEU A 24 -9.03 -23.16 -4.82
N SER A 25 -9.68 -23.53 -3.71
CA SER A 25 -9.36 -24.77 -2.98
C SER A 25 -9.67 -26.04 -3.80
N ASP A 26 -10.59 -25.95 -4.76
CA ASP A 26 -10.95 -27.03 -5.69
C ASP A 26 -10.06 -27.00 -6.95
N GLU A 27 -9.35 -28.10 -7.22
CA GLU A 27 -8.47 -28.23 -8.40
C GLU A 27 -9.26 -28.13 -9.72
N GLU A 28 -10.49 -28.64 -9.79
CA GLU A 28 -11.33 -28.52 -10.98
C GLU A 28 -11.73 -27.05 -11.25
N SER A 29 -11.95 -26.28 -10.19
CA SER A 29 -12.18 -24.85 -10.33
C SER A 29 -10.98 -24.11 -10.91
N ARG A 30 -9.75 -24.48 -10.50
CA ARG A 30 -8.51 -23.87 -11.00
C ARG A 30 -8.22 -24.18 -12.47
N LYS A 31 -8.57 -25.36 -12.95
CA LYS A 31 -8.38 -25.77 -14.35
C LYS A 31 -9.11 -24.91 -15.38
N ARG A 32 -10.05 -24.07 -14.92
CA ARG A 32 -10.74 -23.09 -15.79
C ARG A 32 -9.87 -21.90 -16.20
N PHE A 33 -8.74 -21.74 -15.54
CA PHE A 33 -7.83 -20.60 -15.77
C PHE A 33 -6.52 -21.10 -16.37
N ASP A 34 -6.08 -20.45 -17.45
CA ASP A 34 -4.75 -20.69 -18.03
C ASP A 34 -3.64 -20.19 -17.06
N LYS A 35 -3.92 -19.11 -16.33
CA LYS A 35 -3.06 -18.60 -15.28
C LYS A 35 -3.86 -17.90 -14.18
N ILE A 36 -3.36 -18.03 -12.96
CA ILE A 36 -3.82 -17.28 -11.77
C ILE A 36 -2.71 -16.27 -11.43
N ILE A 37 -3.04 -14.99 -11.51
CA ILE A 37 -2.09 -13.90 -11.30
C ILE A 37 -2.19 -13.41 -9.87
N CYS A 38 -1.06 -13.43 -9.16
CA CYS A 38 -0.89 -12.84 -7.85
C CYS A 38 -0.15 -11.50 -7.97
N VAL A 39 -0.45 -10.55 -7.09
CA VAL A 39 0.15 -9.20 -7.11
C VAL A 39 1.45 -9.11 -6.30
N SER A 40 1.82 -10.16 -5.56
CA SER A 40 3.07 -10.26 -4.78
C SER A 40 3.51 -11.71 -4.56
N ASN A 41 4.78 -11.90 -4.17
CA ASN A 41 5.26 -13.20 -3.71
C ASN A 41 4.57 -13.61 -2.40
N PHE A 42 4.33 -12.65 -1.51
CA PHE A 42 3.60 -12.90 -0.28
C PHE A 42 2.22 -13.50 -0.57
N GLN A 43 1.40 -12.84 -1.39
CA GLN A 43 0.07 -13.32 -1.74
C GLN A 43 0.14 -14.71 -2.38
N LYS A 44 1.02 -14.91 -3.38
CA LYS A 44 1.22 -16.19 -4.05
C LYS A 44 1.51 -17.31 -3.04
N THR A 45 2.45 -17.08 -2.12
CA THR A 45 2.82 -18.06 -1.09
C THR A 45 1.64 -18.40 -0.19
N GLN A 46 0.80 -17.41 0.18
CA GLN A 46 -0.40 -17.66 1.00
C GLN A 46 -1.38 -18.60 0.28
N TYR A 47 -1.62 -18.38 -1.02
CA TYR A 47 -2.49 -19.26 -1.81
C TYR A 47 -1.88 -20.65 -2.05
N GLU A 48 -0.58 -20.75 -2.26
CA GLU A 48 0.12 -22.04 -2.37
C GLU A 48 -0.01 -22.85 -1.08
N LEU A 49 0.17 -22.23 0.08
CA LEU A 49 0.07 -22.89 1.38
C LEU A 49 -1.38 -23.27 1.74
N ALA A 50 -2.34 -22.38 1.45
CA ALA A 50 -3.72 -22.58 1.84
C ALA A 50 -4.48 -23.55 0.91
N TYR A 51 -4.24 -23.46 -0.40
CA TYR A 51 -5.02 -24.18 -1.42
C TYR A 51 -4.20 -25.11 -2.30
N GLY A 52 -2.89 -25.21 -2.08
CA GLY A 52 -2.02 -26.09 -2.84
C GLY A 52 -1.86 -25.67 -4.31
N LEU A 53 -1.92 -24.38 -4.61
CA LEU A 53 -1.68 -23.88 -5.97
C LEU A 53 -0.27 -24.28 -6.42
N LYS A 54 -0.15 -24.76 -7.65
CA LYS A 54 1.14 -25.18 -8.21
C LYS A 54 1.86 -23.99 -8.87
N PRO A 55 3.20 -23.96 -8.89
CA PRO A 55 3.94 -22.92 -9.60
C PRO A 55 3.59 -22.81 -11.09
N SER A 56 3.15 -23.92 -11.72
CA SER A 56 2.68 -23.94 -13.10
C SER A 56 1.35 -23.22 -13.32
N GLU A 57 0.50 -23.14 -12.28
CA GLU A 57 -0.81 -22.49 -12.32
C GLU A 57 -0.70 -20.96 -12.07
N THR A 58 0.37 -20.51 -11.40
CA THR A 58 0.48 -19.14 -10.91
C THR A 58 1.56 -18.32 -11.60
N CYS A 59 1.37 -17.02 -11.63
CA CYS A 59 2.36 -16.04 -12.04
C CYS A 59 2.25 -14.79 -11.17
N ILE A 60 3.33 -14.02 -11.03
CA ILE A 60 3.32 -12.75 -10.32
C ILE A 60 3.38 -11.61 -11.31
N LEU A 61 2.32 -10.81 -11.35
CA LEU A 61 2.29 -9.50 -12.01
C LEU A 61 1.85 -8.46 -10.99
N ARG A 62 2.80 -7.63 -10.57
CA ARG A 62 2.55 -6.61 -9.56
C ARG A 62 1.62 -5.52 -10.08
N ASN A 63 1.00 -4.79 -9.16
CA ASN A 63 0.28 -3.57 -9.49
C ASN A 63 1.21 -2.53 -10.13
N ALA A 64 0.63 -1.54 -10.78
CA ALA A 64 1.34 -0.44 -11.40
C ALA A 64 0.75 0.90 -10.99
N ILE A 65 1.55 1.94 -11.13
CA ILE A 65 1.20 3.33 -10.85
C ILE A 65 1.62 4.23 -12.01
N GLU A 66 1.01 5.41 -12.07
CA GLU A 66 1.53 6.54 -12.85
C GLU A 66 2.66 7.18 -12.06
N PRO A 67 3.87 7.33 -12.59
CA PRO A 67 4.97 8.01 -11.93
C PRO A 67 4.61 9.46 -11.54
N PHE A 68 5.18 9.91 -10.42
CA PHE A 68 5.00 11.29 -9.96
C PHE A 68 6.07 12.20 -10.57
N PRO A 69 5.76 13.48 -10.85
CA PRO A 69 6.78 14.45 -11.21
C PRO A 69 7.70 14.72 -10.01
N VAL A 70 8.92 15.18 -10.30
CA VAL A 70 9.83 15.66 -9.26
C VAL A 70 9.35 17.04 -8.82
N VAL A 71 9.04 17.20 -7.53
CA VAL A 71 8.59 18.46 -6.94
C VAL A 71 9.49 18.78 -5.74
N LYS A 72 9.93 20.03 -5.63
CA LYS A 72 10.61 20.51 -4.44
C LYS A 72 9.57 20.69 -3.33
N LYS A 73 9.77 19.99 -2.21
CA LYS A 73 8.89 20.07 -1.04
C LYS A 73 9.29 21.27 -0.15
N ASP A 74 8.30 21.84 0.52
CA ASP A 74 8.49 22.83 1.57
C ASP A 74 9.21 22.17 2.75
N THR A 75 10.11 22.90 3.40
CA THR A 75 10.90 22.40 4.54
C THR A 75 10.48 23.00 5.89
N ASP A 76 9.61 23.99 5.88
CA ASP A 76 9.20 24.69 7.11
C ASP A 76 8.25 23.83 7.95
N VAL A 77 7.43 23.02 7.29
CA VAL A 77 6.50 22.10 7.92
C VAL A 77 6.72 20.68 7.39
N ILE A 78 6.91 19.74 8.29
CA ILE A 78 6.99 18.30 7.94
C ILE A 78 5.57 17.75 7.83
N ARG A 79 5.13 17.47 6.61
CA ARG A 79 3.79 16.93 6.33
C ARG A 79 3.82 15.42 6.33
N LEU A 80 3.07 14.85 7.27
CA LEU A 80 2.75 13.43 7.28
C LEU A 80 1.48 13.21 6.46
N ILE A 81 1.34 12.03 5.87
CA ILE A 81 0.12 11.65 5.14
C ILE A 81 -0.32 10.23 5.54
N TYR A 82 -1.64 10.03 5.59
CA TYR A 82 -2.30 8.73 5.65
C TYR A 82 -3.40 8.70 4.59
N HIS A 83 -3.29 7.78 3.62
CA HIS A 83 -4.19 7.75 2.46
C HIS A 83 -4.69 6.34 2.13
N THR A 84 -5.18 5.68 3.18
CA THR A 84 -5.80 4.35 3.10
C THR A 84 -7.09 4.32 3.94
N THR A 85 -7.86 3.23 3.81
CA THR A 85 -9.07 3.04 4.63
C THR A 85 -8.74 2.90 6.13
N PRO A 86 -9.66 3.29 7.03
CA PRO A 86 -9.35 3.50 8.45
C PRO A 86 -8.94 2.22 9.20
N HIS A 87 -9.47 1.05 8.80
CA HIS A 87 -9.16 -0.24 9.43
C HIS A 87 -7.70 -0.69 9.27
N ARG A 88 -6.90 0.04 8.48
CA ARG A 88 -5.50 -0.30 8.19
C ARG A 88 -4.51 0.32 9.17
N GLY A 89 -4.97 0.82 10.32
CA GLY A 89 -4.12 1.34 11.39
C GLY A 89 -4.33 2.81 11.75
N LEU A 90 -5.41 3.46 11.30
CA LEU A 90 -5.71 4.84 11.66
C LEU A 90 -5.88 5.01 13.18
N GLU A 91 -6.42 4.01 13.88
CA GLU A 91 -6.59 4.02 15.33
C GLU A 91 -5.26 4.01 16.11
N ILE A 92 -4.18 3.50 15.47
CA ILE A 92 -2.84 3.57 16.03
C ILE A 92 -2.20 4.92 15.70
N LEU A 93 -2.37 5.38 14.45
CA LEU A 93 -1.72 6.61 13.98
C LEU A 93 -2.18 7.84 14.75
N ILE A 94 -3.50 8.02 14.97
CA ILE A 94 -4.02 9.26 15.55
C ILE A 94 -3.45 9.53 16.95
N PRO A 95 -3.54 8.62 17.96
CA PRO A 95 -2.95 8.87 19.26
C PRO A 95 -1.43 9.04 19.23
N VAL A 96 -0.73 8.34 18.34
CA VAL A 96 0.71 8.50 18.14
C VAL A 96 1.05 9.89 17.60
N PHE A 97 0.30 10.38 16.61
CA PHE A 97 0.52 11.71 16.05
C PHE A 97 0.24 12.83 17.08
N GLU A 98 -0.83 12.69 17.85
CA GLU A 98 -1.15 13.64 18.93
C GLU A 98 -0.02 13.71 19.99
N GLU A 99 0.57 12.56 20.36
CA GLU A 99 1.72 12.54 21.28
C GLU A 99 2.94 13.21 20.64
N LEU A 100 3.21 12.96 19.36
CA LEU A 100 4.31 13.63 18.65
C LEU A 100 4.14 15.15 18.58
N CYS A 101 2.92 15.66 18.53
CA CYS A 101 2.64 17.10 18.57
C CYS A 101 3.06 17.77 19.89
N ASN A 102 3.27 17.01 20.96
CA ASN A 102 3.83 17.53 22.21
C ASN A 102 5.34 17.80 22.13
N HIS A 103 6.01 17.20 21.13
CA HIS A 103 7.46 17.25 20.95
C HIS A 103 7.90 18.02 19.69
N TYR A 104 7.01 18.11 18.68
CA TYR A 104 7.29 18.73 17.38
C TYR A 104 6.24 19.78 17.03
N ASP A 105 6.65 21.04 16.96
CA ASP A 105 5.73 22.14 16.62
C ASP A 105 5.43 22.24 15.12
N ASN A 106 6.34 21.78 14.28
CA ASN A 106 6.32 21.94 12.83
C ASN A 106 5.87 20.69 12.06
N ILE A 107 4.99 19.89 12.63
CA ILE A 107 4.40 18.72 11.97
C ILE A 107 2.91 18.93 11.70
N GLU A 108 2.43 18.44 10.57
CA GLU A 108 1.02 18.35 10.19
C GLU A 108 0.71 16.96 9.63
N LEU A 109 -0.53 16.51 9.75
CA LEU A 109 -1.00 15.24 9.22
C LEU A 109 -2.20 15.44 8.30
N ASP A 110 -2.06 15.00 7.04
CA ASP A 110 -3.16 14.90 6.09
C ASP A 110 -3.75 13.48 6.13
N VAL A 111 -5.06 13.35 6.37
CA VAL A 111 -5.78 12.08 6.47
C VAL A 111 -6.82 11.97 5.37
N PHE A 112 -6.55 11.14 4.36
CA PHE A 112 -7.47 10.73 3.30
C PHE A 112 -7.97 9.32 3.63
N SER A 113 -9.09 9.21 4.33
CA SER A 113 -9.54 7.92 4.86
C SER A 113 -11.05 7.84 4.92
N SER A 114 -11.61 6.87 4.22
CA SER A 114 -13.05 6.53 4.18
C SER A 114 -13.25 5.24 3.39
N PHE A 115 -14.24 4.46 3.72
CA PHE A 115 -14.71 3.33 2.90
C PHE A 115 -15.52 3.76 1.67
N ALA A 116 -15.86 5.04 1.54
CA ALA A 116 -16.53 5.57 0.35
C ALA A 116 -15.72 5.36 -0.94
N ILE A 117 -14.38 5.14 -0.85
CA ILE A 117 -13.54 4.74 -1.99
C ILE A 117 -14.01 3.44 -2.67
N TYR A 118 -14.67 2.56 -1.91
CA TYR A 118 -15.25 1.29 -2.39
C TYR A 118 -16.78 1.38 -2.56
N GLY A 119 -17.39 2.56 -2.35
CA GLY A 119 -18.84 2.71 -2.31
C GLY A 119 -19.49 2.13 -1.04
N TRP A 120 -18.74 1.94 0.03
CA TRP A 120 -19.18 1.36 1.32
C TRP A 120 -19.13 2.41 2.45
N ASP A 121 -19.62 3.60 2.16
CA ASP A 121 -19.63 4.74 3.08
C ASP A 121 -20.34 4.45 4.41
N GLN A 122 -21.33 3.55 4.43
CA GLN A 122 -21.99 3.09 5.66
C GLN A 122 -21.02 2.45 6.66
N ARG A 123 -19.89 1.90 6.22
CA ARG A 123 -18.86 1.30 7.10
C ARG A 123 -18.03 2.35 7.83
N ASP A 124 -18.09 3.60 7.43
CA ASP A 124 -17.40 4.71 8.11
C ASP A 124 -17.96 4.98 9.51
N ALA A 125 -19.21 4.58 9.78
CA ALA A 125 -19.86 4.76 11.08
C ALA A 125 -19.06 4.16 12.24
N ASP A 126 -18.40 3.03 12.04
CA ASP A 126 -17.58 2.36 13.05
C ASP A 126 -16.31 3.18 13.39
N TYR A 127 -15.89 4.06 12.50
CA TYR A 127 -14.65 4.86 12.58
C TYR A 127 -14.91 6.35 12.81
N GLU A 128 -16.19 6.77 12.94
CA GLU A 128 -16.56 8.18 13.08
C GLU A 128 -15.90 8.84 14.30
N HIS A 129 -15.69 8.09 15.37
CA HIS A 129 -14.98 8.58 16.56
C HIS A 129 -13.51 8.98 16.26
N LEU A 130 -12.83 8.30 15.32
CA LEU A 130 -11.49 8.65 14.84
C LEU A 130 -11.53 9.86 13.91
N PHE A 131 -12.51 9.90 13.01
CA PHE A 131 -12.68 11.01 12.08
C PHE A 131 -13.00 12.31 12.82
N GLU A 132 -13.85 12.25 13.85
CA GLU A 132 -14.14 13.41 14.66
C GLU A 132 -12.91 13.88 15.46
N ARG A 133 -12.11 12.94 15.98
CA ARG A 133 -10.83 13.26 16.63
C ARG A 133 -9.86 13.96 15.68
N CYS A 134 -9.81 13.52 14.42
CA CYS A 134 -9.03 14.20 13.38
C CYS A 134 -9.52 15.63 13.14
N ARG A 135 -10.85 15.85 13.00
CA ARG A 135 -11.43 17.17 12.73
C ARG A 135 -11.20 18.16 13.88
N GLN A 136 -11.14 17.68 15.12
CA GLN A 136 -10.94 18.52 16.31
C GLN A 136 -9.47 18.87 16.54
N HIS A 137 -8.53 18.15 15.97
CA HIS A 137 -7.11 18.39 16.21
C HIS A 137 -6.54 19.46 15.27
N PRO A 138 -5.90 20.54 15.79
CA PRO A 138 -5.51 21.70 14.97
C PRO A 138 -4.41 21.42 13.93
N LYS A 139 -3.66 20.32 14.06
CA LYS A 139 -2.59 19.92 13.14
C LYS A 139 -2.95 18.70 12.27
N ILE A 140 -4.23 18.26 12.30
CA ILE A 140 -4.72 17.18 11.44
C ILE A 140 -5.74 17.74 10.45
N ASN A 141 -5.47 17.54 9.17
CA ASN A 141 -6.36 17.89 8.08
C ASN A 141 -7.10 16.62 7.63
N TYR A 142 -8.34 16.44 8.08
CA TYR A 142 -9.16 15.31 7.67
C TYR A 142 -9.91 15.63 6.37
N HIS A 143 -9.62 14.86 5.32
CA HIS A 143 -10.17 15.07 3.97
C HIS A 143 -11.27 14.06 3.60
N GLY A 144 -11.43 12.97 4.37
CA GLY A 144 -12.35 11.88 4.02
C GLY A 144 -11.95 11.19 2.72
N TYR A 145 -12.96 10.78 1.94
CA TYR A 145 -12.74 10.32 0.56
C TYR A 145 -12.47 11.50 -0.37
N GLN A 146 -11.43 11.39 -1.17
CA GLN A 146 -11.12 12.33 -2.24
C GLN A 146 -10.76 11.58 -3.53
N PRO A 147 -11.05 12.16 -4.71
CA PRO A 147 -10.57 11.62 -5.97
C PRO A 147 -9.03 11.49 -6.00
N ASN A 148 -8.52 10.48 -6.71
CA ASN A 148 -7.09 10.15 -6.72
C ASN A 148 -6.19 11.34 -7.06
N HIS A 149 -6.58 12.24 -7.99
CA HIS A 149 -5.77 13.39 -8.35
C HIS A 149 -5.51 14.35 -7.17
N ILE A 150 -6.49 14.51 -6.25
CA ILE A 150 -6.34 15.32 -5.02
C ILE A 150 -5.36 14.65 -4.05
N VAL A 151 -5.48 13.33 -3.88
CA VAL A 151 -4.53 12.55 -3.06
C VAL A 151 -3.11 12.65 -3.63
N ARG A 152 -2.96 12.57 -4.95
CA ARG A 152 -1.68 12.71 -5.64
C ARG A 152 -1.06 14.10 -5.45
N GLU A 153 -1.87 15.18 -5.46
CA GLU A 153 -1.39 16.53 -5.14
C GLU A 153 -0.90 16.65 -3.69
N ALA A 154 -1.58 15.99 -2.74
CA ALA A 154 -1.13 15.95 -1.35
C ALA A 154 0.16 15.14 -1.18
N LEU A 155 0.28 14.00 -1.85
CA LEU A 155 1.50 13.18 -1.86
C LEU A 155 2.72 13.96 -2.35
N GLN A 156 2.58 14.83 -3.34
CA GLN A 156 3.69 15.67 -3.82
C GLN A 156 4.20 16.64 -2.75
N LYS A 157 3.37 17.00 -1.77
CA LYS A 157 3.72 17.89 -0.66
C LYS A 157 4.13 17.13 0.61
N ALA A 158 3.74 15.88 0.72
CA ALA A 158 4.00 15.05 1.90
C ALA A 158 5.48 14.65 2.01
N HIS A 159 5.95 14.49 3.23
CA HIS A 159 7.33 14.08 3.56
C HIS A 159 7.37 12.63 4.05
N ILE A 160 6.36 12.21 4.81
CA ILE A 160 6.31 10.89 5.45
C ILE A 160 4.92 10.28 5.27
N PHE A 161 4.84 9.09 4.70
CA PHE A 161 3.68 8.23 4.79
C PHE A 161 3.76 7.45 6.11
N ALA A 162 2.95 7.87 7.07
CA ALA A 162 2.88 7.28 8.40
C ALA A 162 1.87 6.12 8.38
N PHE A 163 2.36 4.89 8.22
CA PHE A 163 1.50 3.74 7.93
C PHE A 163 1.69 2.60 8.94
N PRO A 164 1.12 2.68 10.16
CA PRO A 164 1.17 1.60 11.14
C PRO A 164 0.15 0.50 10.82
N SER A 165 0.29 -0.11 9.63
CA SER A 165 -0.69 -1.06 9.12
C SER A 165 -0.83 -2.29 10.02
N ILE A 166 -2.07 -2.62 10.38
CA ILE A 166 -2.47 -3.88 11.02
C ILE A 166 -3.19 -4.82 10.05
N TRP A 167 -3.33 -4.39 8.80
CA TRP A 167 -3.99 -5.16 7.74
C TRP A 167 -2.95 -5.92 6.92
N PRO A 168 -3.21 -7.22 6.59
CA PRO A 168 -2.29 -8.01 5.77
C PRO A 168 -2.40 -7.60 4.29
N GLU A 169 -1.66 -6.55 3.92
CA GLU A 169 -1.61 -6.06 2.54
C GLU A 169 -1.14 -7.16 1.58
N THR A 170 -1.86 -7.38 0.50
CA THR A 170 -1.43 -8.25 -0.61
C THR A 170 -0.47 -7.55 -1.55
N SER A 171 -0.66 -6.24 -1.74
CA SER A 171 0.20 -5.33 -2.53
C SER A 171 -0.26 -3.88 -2.27
N CYS A 172 0.55 -3.08 -1.66
CA CYS A 172 0.17 -1.73 -1.23
C CYS A 172 0.43 -0.68 -2.32
N ILE A 173 -0.59 -0.36 -3.15
CA ILE A 173 -0.49 0.70 -4.17
C ILE A 173 -0.19 2.06 -3.52
N ALA A 174 -0.79 2.35 -2.36
CA ALA A 174 -0.52 3.58 -1.61
C ALA A 174 0.97 3.75 -1.28
N ALA A 175 1.66 2.64 -0.91
CA ALA A 175 3.11 2.68 -0.69
C ALA A 175 3.89 2.89 -2.00
N MET A 176 3.48 2.27 -3.11
CA MET A 176 4.10 2.49 -4.42
C MET A 176 3.99 3.97 -4.86
N GLU A 177 2.82 4.57 -4.70
CA GLU A 177 2.59 5.99 -4.99
C GLU A 177 3.43 6.89 -4.09
N ALA A 178 3.49 6.61 -2.79
CA ALA A 178 4.34 7.34 -1.85
C ALA A 178 5.83 7.23 -2.23
N MET A 179 6.32 6.05 -2.61
CA MET A 179 7.68 5.86 -3.11
C MET A 179 7.98 6.73 -4.33
N SER A 180 7.10 6.72 -5.33
CA SER A 180 7.24 7.49 -6.56
C SER A 180 7.13 9.00 -6.33
N ALA A 181 6.37 9.44 -5.31
CA ALA A 181 6.29 10.83 -4.89
C ALA A 181 7.50 11.29 -4.04
N GLY A 182 8.49 10.43 -3.79
CA GLY A 182 9.64 10.74 -2.94
C GLY A 182 9.24 11.01 -1.49
N VAL A 183 8.30 10.22 -0.96
CA VAL A 183 7.81 10.26 0.42
C VAL A 183 8.47 9.14 1.21
N ALA A 184 9.03 9.43 2.37
CA ALA A 184 9.55 8.40 3.28
C ALA A 184 8.38 7.56 3.81
N ILE A 185 8.55 6.25 3.92
CA ILE A 185 7.47 5.35 4.35
C ILE A 185 7.88 4.70 5.67
N VAL A 186 7.10 4.95 6.72
CA VAL A 186 7.25 4.27 8.02
C VAL A 186 6.15 3.21 8.11
N HIS A 187 6.55 1.93 8.20
CA HIS A 187 5.63 0.80 8.08
C HIS A 187 6.08 -0.40 8.92
N PRO A 188 5.16 -1.29 9.38
CA PRO A 188 5.55 -2.55 10.00
C PRO A 188 6.09 -3.55 8.97
N ASP A 189 6.97 -4.44 9.39
CA ASP A 189 7.41 -5.61 8.60
C ASP A 189 6.31 -6.67 8.61
N TYR A 190 5.22 -6.37 7.87
CA TYR A 190 4.01 -7.18 7.86
C TYR A 190 3.48 -7.41 6.45
N ALA A 191 3.10 -8.67 6.18
CA ALA A 191 2.50 -9.10 4.91
C ALA A 191 3.35 -8.71 3.69
N ALA A 192 2.78 -8.12 2.65
CA ALA A 192 3.51 -7.72 1.44
C ALA A 192 4.21 -6.36 1.56
N LEU A 193 4.12 -5.63 2.67
CA LEU A 193 4.74 -4.30 2.80
C LEU A 193 6.26 -4.33 2.59
N PRO A 194 7.04 -5.23 3.23
CA PRO A 194 8.49 -5.31 2.99
C PRO A 194 8.84 -5.59 1.52
N GLU A 195 8.06 -6.44 0.85
CA GLU A 195 8.23 -6.71 -0.58
C GLU A 195 7.91 -5.49 -1.44
N THR A 196 6.85 -4.75 -1.10
CA THR A 196 6.41 -3.59 -1.87
C THR A 196 7.40 -2.43 -1.78
N VAL A 197 7.89 -2.12 -0.57
CA VAL A 197 8.81 -0.98 -0.38
C VAL A 197 10.27 -1.36 -0.60
N SER A 198 10.56 -2.65 -0.75
CA SER A 198 11.93 -3.16 -0.89
C SER A 198 12.81 -2.68 0.29
N ASN A 199 14.04 -2.24 0.02
CA ASN A 199 14.96 -1.73 1.04
C ASN A 199 14.82 -0.21 1.31
N PHE A 200 13.80 0.43 0.72
CA PHE A 200 13.62 1.89 0.82
C PHE A 200 12.73 2.31 1.99
N GLY A 201 11.82 1.45 2.44
CA GLY A 201 10.98 1.76 3.60
C GLY A 201 11.76 1.85 4.90
N ILE A 202 11.18 2.50 5.88
CA ILE A 202 11.65 2.54 7.27
C ILE A 202 10.80 1.53 8.04
N GLY A 203 11.23 0.27 7.99
CA GLY A 203 10.51 -0.87 8.57
C GLY A 203 10.74 -1.01 10.07
N TYR A 204 9.74 -1.52 10.77
CA TYR A 204 9.82 -1.94 12.17
C TYR A 204 9.03 -3.24 12.38
N SER A 205 9.38 -3.97 13.45
CA SER A 205 8.73 -5.26 13.73
C SER A 205 7.27 -5.07 14.12
N MET A 206 6.36 -5.75 13.39
CA MET A 206 4.94 -5.82 13.72
C MET A 206 4.73 -6.48 15.09
N HIS A 207 3.78 -5.97 15.88
CA HIS A 207 3.39 -6.58 17.15
C HIS A 207 1.86 -6.67 17.24
N GLU A 208 1.34 -7.80 17.77
CA GLU A 208 -0.10 -8.06 17.87
C GLU A 208 -0.77 -7.20 18.96
N ASP A 209 -0.06 -6.90 20.06
CA ASP A 209 -0.55 -5.97 21.08
C ASP A 209 -0.52 -4.54 20.54
N PRO A 210 -1.69 -3.84 20.45
CA PRO A 210 -1.76 -2.50 19.88
C PRO A 210 -0.91 -1.45 20.59
N ASN A 211 -0.76 -1.57 21.91
CA ASN A 211 0.04 -0.61 22.70
C ASN A 211 1.53 -0.80 22.42
N THR A 212 2.00 -2.02 22.34
CA THR A 212 3.38 -2.33 21.98
C THR A 212 3.66 -1.89 20.54
N HIS A 213 2.72 -2.16 19.60
CA HIS A 213 2.83 -1.71 18.22
C HIS A 213 2.94 -0.17 18.15
N ALA A 214 2.05 0.56 18.83
CA ALA A 214 2.08 2.02 18.90
C ALA A 214 3.39 2.55 19.49
N ASN A 215 3.92 1.92 20.54
CA ASN A 215 5.17 2.31 21.20
C ASN A 215 6.40 2.10 20.31
N ILE A 216 6.42 1.07 19.47
CA ILE A 216 7.48 0.87 18.49
C ILE A 216 7.34 1.89 17.35
N PHE A 217 6.12 2.04 16.84
CA PHE A 217 5.83 2.95 15.73
C PHE A 217 6.19 4.40 16.05
N ILE A 218 5.83 4.92 17.24
CA ILE A 218 6.12 6.30 17.62
C ILE A 218 7.64 6.59 17.63
N GLN A 219 8.45 5.64 18.09
CA GLN A 219 9.91 5.81 18.13
C GLN A 219 10.50 5.88 16.71
N VAL A 220 10.04 5.00 15.82
CA VAL A 220 10.51 4.96 14.44
C VAL A 220 10.02 6.17 13.66
N LEU A 221 8.77 6.60 13.89
CA LEU A 221 8.21 7.77 13.24
C LEU A 221 8.90 9.07 13.71
N ALA A 222 9.21 9.20 15.01
CA ALA A 222 10.01 10.31 15.53
C ALA A 222 11.38 10.40 14.88
N ALA A 223 12.09 9.27 14.78
CA ALA A 223 13.39 9.20 14.10
C ALA A 223 13.30 9.56 12.61
N ALA A 224 12.19 9.22 11.94
CA ALA A 224 11.94 9.60 10.54
C ALA A 224 11.70 11.12 10.41
N ILE A 225 10.93 11.72 11.32
CA ILE A 225 10.68 13.17 11.37
C ILE A 225 12.00 13.93 11.50
N GLU A 226 12.89 13.51 12.37
CA GLU A 226 14.19 14.16 12.57
C GLU A 226 15.12 14.05 11.35
N LYS A 227 14.97 13.00 10.55
CA LYS A 227 15.88 12.71 9.43
C LYS A 227 15.36 13.13 8.07
N VAL A 228 14.07 13.37 7.90
CA VAL A 228 13.45 13.54 6.58
C VAL A 228 14.06 14.69 5.76
N GLY A 229 14.54 15.76 6.40
CA GLY A 229 15.21 16.90 5.76
C GLY A 229 16.72 16.73 5.53
N THR A 230 17.33 15.64 6.02
CA THR A 230 18.79 15.47 5.90
C THR A 230 19.21 15.09 4.47
N PRO A 231 20.42 15.49 4.02
CA PRO A 231 20.94 15.13 2.69
C PRO A 231 20.97 13.61 2.47
N GLU A 232 21.26 12.83 3.50
CA GLU A 232 21.28 11.38 3.42
C GLU A 232 19.89 10.81 3.10
N MET A 233 18.86 11.30 3.80
CA MET A 233 17.49 10.87 3.55
C MET A 233 17.01 11.34 2.16
N GLN A 234 17.32 12.57 1.76
CA GLN A 234 16.95 13.07 0.44
C GLN A 234 17.55 12.21 -0.68
N ASN A 235 18.82 11.86 -0.58
CA ASN A 235 19.49 10.97 -1.53
C ASN A 235 18.81 9.58 -1.58
N ARG A 236 18.47 9.01 -0.41
CA ARG A 236 17.72 7.73 -0.34
C ARG A 236 16.36 7.84 -1.04
N LEU A 237 15.62 8.93 -0.84
CA LEU A 237 14.31 9.15 -1.45
C LEU A 237 14.39 9.35 -2.98
N GLU A 238 15.47 9.91 -3.50
CA GLU A 238 15.74 9.99 -4.94
C GLU A 238 15.94 8.60 -5.55
N TYR A 239 16.72 7.72 -4.92
CA TYR A 239 16.87 6.32 -5.35
C TYR A 239 15.57 5.53 -5.23
N GLN A 240 14.82 5.72 -4.12
CA GLN A 240 13.50 5.13 -3.93
C GLN A 240 12.55 5.49 -5.07
N LYS A 241 12.47 6.78 -5.41
CA LYS A 241 11.66 7.27 -6.52
C LYS A 241 12.08 6.65 -7.85
N GLY A 242 13.37 6.67 -8.16
CA GLY A 242 13.91 6.06 -9.39
C GLY A 242 13.54 4.57 -9.51
N TYR A 243 13.64 3.84 -8.39
CA TYR A 243 13.22 2.44 -8.34
C TYR A 243 11.72 2.29 -8.59
N ALA A 244 10.87 3.06 -7.88
CA ALA A 244 9.42 2.95 -8.00
C ALA A 244 8.94 3.29 -9.42
N ASP A 245 9.47 4.37 -10.01
CA ASP A 245 9.10 4.83 -11.34
C ASP A 245 9.50 3.81 -12.44
N ALA A 246 10.64 3.13 -12.28
CA ALA A 246 11.07 2.09 -13.21
C ALA A 246 10.30 0.78 -13.00
N PHE A 247 10.15 0.34 -11.74
CA PHE A 247 9.67 -1.00 -11.42
C PHE A 247 8.15 -1.12 -11.34
N TYR A 248 7.44 -0.04 -10.94
CA TYR A 248 6.00 -0.01 -10.80
C TYR A 248 5.27 0.78 -11.89
N SER A 249 5.97 1.23 -12.96
CA SER A 249 5.31 1.94 -14.06
C SER A 249 4.37 1.03 -14.86
N TRP A 250 3.35 1.64 -15.45
CA TRP A 250 2.47 0.96 -16.41
C TRP A 250 3.23 0.48 -17.65
N ASP A 251 4.26 1.20 -18.13
CA ASP A 251 5.07 0.77 -19.26
C ASP A 251 5.74 -0.58 -19.01
N MET A 252 6.37 -0.72 -17.83
CA MET A 252 6.95 -2.01 -17.43
C MET A 252 5.88 -3.09 -17.34
N ARG A 253 4.73 -2.78 -16.76
CA ARG A 253 3.68 -3.75 -16.49
C ARG A 253 2.99 -4.21 -17.76
N LEU A 254 2.73 -3.31 -18.72
CA LEU A 254 2.16 -3.64 -20.02
C LEU A 254 3.02 -4.65 -20.77
N GLY A 255 4.35 -4.45 -20.81
CA GLY A 255 5.26 -5.42 -21.45
C GLY A 255 5.19 -6.81 -20.81
N GLN A 256 5.02 -6.89 -19.48
CA GLN A 256 4.86 -8.18 -18.79
C GLN A 256 3.50 -8.83 -19.09
N TRP A 257 2.41 -8.07 -19.15
CA TRP A 257 1.10 -8.57 -19.53
C TRP A 257 1.09 -9.08 -20.97
N GLU A 258 1.66 -8.32 -21.91
CA GLU A 258 1.79 -8.75 -23.31
C GLU A 258 2.57 -10.05 -23.43
N GLY A 259 3.71 -10.15 -22.74
CA GLY A 259 4.54 -11.37 -22.75
C GLY A 259 3.79 -12.59 -22.21
N LEU A 260 3.04 -12.41 -21.11
CA LEU A 260 2.22 -13.49 -20.54
C LEU A 260 1.12 -13.93 -21.49
N ILE A 261 0.35 -13.00 -22.04
CA ILE A 261 -0.78 -13.31 -22.93
C ILE A 261 -0.28 -14.02 -24.20
N ARG A 262 0.81 -13.54 -24.80
CA ARG A 262 1.44 -14.20 -25.97
C ARG A 262 1.88 -15.63 -25.63
N GLY A 263 2.57 -15.82 -24.48
CA GLY A 263 2.99 -17.15 -24.05
C GLY A 263 1.83 -18.12 -23.85
N ILE A 264 0.67 -17.67 -23.37
CA ILE A 264 -0.53 -18.52 -23.25
C ILE A 264 -1.08 -18.86 -24.65
N LEU A 265 -1.19 -17.88 -25.53
CA LEU A 265 -1.68 -18.10 -26.91
C LEU A 265 -0.80 -19.08 -27.69
N ASP A 266 0.53 -18.99 -27.57
CA ASP A 266 1.48 -19.90 -28.22
C ASP A 266 1.35 -21.34 -27.73
N THR A 267 0.84 -21.55 -26.49
CA THR A 267 0.59 -22.91 -25.95
C THR A 267 -0.74 -23.50 -26.38
N LYS A 268 -1.68 -22.68 -26.85
CA LYS A 268 -3.01 -23.10 -27.33
C LYS A 268 -3.03 -23.33 -28.85
N SER A 269 -2.04 -22.80 -29.60
CA SER A 269 -1.88 -23.01 -31.03
C SER A 269 -1.11 -24.32 -31.33
#